data_3e8de75497f4f48eb5a1fa1fc229612e
#
_entry.id   3e8de75497f4f48eb5a1fa1fc229612e
#
_cell.length_a   1.000
_cell.length_b   1.000
_cell.length_c   1.000
_cell.angle_alpha   90.00
_cell.angle_beta   90.00
_cell.angle_gamma   90.00
#
_symmetry.space_group_name_H-M   'P 1'
#
loop_
_entity.id
_entity.type
_entity.pdbx_description
1 polymer ?
#
loop_
_entity_poly.entity_id
_entity_poly.type
_entity_poly.pdbx_seq_one_letter_code
_entity_poly.pdbx_strand_id
1 'polypeptide(L)'
;QHGHKIYLGKIRVKPFMENVKWKVDKWTLEQLTKQGIQGYQRKLVDKHAGEFANFIKNDKNFSPSSFYVNVRPQHTKFCKIGVVSPEGFTTLTFDTELTLYVVDGQHRLAGIRDMMDWSLDPDIELSFHLTHGLSKQEEIEQFITMNKTQANVKTDLAEMSISQMVIHNPKLLAELAGKGNIIFDDVEFLQDAYTVLRALYADKNSVWYDRILMPNQSKEKGSSIGVSTKSFTDSLKDLLKTHSPRTQKKVAAVPLAGVATPVTADHLQNY
;
A
#
# COMPACT_ATOMS: atom_id res chain seq x y z
N GLN A 1 -6.10 -10.08 -18.29
CA GLN A 1 -5.99 -10.90 -17.09
C GLN A 1 -7.14 -10.53 -16.14
N HIS A 2 -8.00 -11.48 -15.80
CA HIS A 2 -9.15 -11.30 -14.90
C HIS A 2 -10.05 -10.08 -15.22
N GLY A 3 -10.26 -9.77 -16.52
CA GLY A 3 -11.07 -8.65 -16.96
C GLY A 3 -10.38 -7.28 -16.99
N HIS A 4 -9.19 -7.14 -16.44
CA HIS A 4 -8.43 -5.89 -16.46
C HIS A 4 -7.57 -5.75 -17.71
N LYS A 5 -7.53 -4.53 -18.24
CA LYS A 5 -6.67 -4.17 -19.37
C LYS A 5 -5.34 -3.62 -18.84
N ILE A 6 -4.24 -4.18 -19.32
CA ILE A 6 -2.89 -3.76 -18.99
C ILE A 6 -2.22 -3.32 -20.27
N TYR A 7 -1.63 -2.14 -20.26
CA TYR A 7 -0.89 -1.57 -21.36
C TYR A 7 0.57 -1.42 -20.98
N LEU A 8 1.45 -1.82 -21.89
CA LEU A 8 2.89 -1.64 -21.77
C LEU A 8 3.33 -0.62 -22.80
N GLY A 9 4.17 0.31 -22.41
CA GLY A 9 4.62 1.34 -23.33
C GLY A 9 5.86 2.06 -22.86
N LYS A 10 6.33 2.95 -23.72
CA LYS A 10 7.35 3.94 -23.39
C LYS A 10 6.83 5.34 -23.64
N ILE A 11 7.32 6.30 -22.90
CA ILE A 11 6.86 7.68 -22.96
C ILE A 11 8.04 8.63 -22.80
N ARG A 12 8.00 9.74 -23.54
CA ARG A 12 8.91 10.85 -23.31
C ARG A 12 8.57 11.54 -22.01
N VAL A 13 9.57 11.67 -21.15
CA VAL A 13 9.36 12.07 -19.74
C VAL A 13 8.85 13.49 -19.64
N LYS A 14 9.53 14.45 -20.29
CA LYS A 14 9.25 15.88 -20.10
C LYS A 14 7.81 16.25 -20.44
N PRO A 15 7.33 16.07 -21.70
CA PRO A 15 5.97 16.46 -22.05
C PRO A 15 4.91 15.70 -21.24
N PHE A 16 5.19 14.48 -20.82
CA PHE A 16 4.27 13.69 -20.03
C PHE A 16 4.16 14.21 -18.59
N MET A 17 5.28 14.54 -17.96
CA MET A 17 5.29 15.09 -16.60
C MET A 17 4.65 16.46 -16.50
N GLU A 18 4.73 17.28 -17.57
CA GLU A 18 4.15 18.61 -17.61
C GLU A 18 2.64 18.57 -17.84
N ASN A 19 2.12 17.59 -18.57
CA ASN A 19 0.72 17.55 -19.03
C ASN A 19 -0.18 16.59 -18.26
N VAL A 20 0.36 15.74 -17.41
CA VAL A 20 -0.42 14.74 -16.66
C VAL A 20 -0.25 14.93 -15.15
N LYS A 21 -1.36 14.88 -14.44
CA LYS A 21 -1.35 14.91 -12.97
C LYS A 21 -0.96 13.55 -12.41
N TRP A 22 -0.02 13.53 -11.49
CA TRP A 22 0.44 12.32 -10.82
C TRP A 22 0.04 12.33 -9.35
N LYS A 23 -0.45 11.21 -8.86
CA LYS A 23 -0.82 11.06 -7.46
C LYS A 23 -0.21 9.80 -6.86
N VAL A 24 0.43 9.99 -5.72
CA VAL A 24 0.92 8.93 -4.85
C VAL A 24 0.05 8.92 -3.59
N ASP A 25 -0.68 7.84 -3.36
CA ASP A 25 -1.52 7.70 -2.17
C ASP A 25 -0.68 7.22 -0.99
N LYS A 26 -0.03 8.17 -0.31
CA LYS A 26 0.82 7.90 0.86
C LYS A 26 -0.03 7.53 2.07
N TRP A 27 0.40 6.53 2.79
CA TRP A 27 -0.15 6.23 4.10
C TRP A 27 0.21 7.32 5.11
N THR A 28 -0.75 7.76 5.91
CA THR A 28 -0.56 8.78 6.96
C THR A 28 -1.18 8.31 8.28
N LEU A 29 -0.65 8.82 9.39
CA LEU A 29 -1.13 8.48 10.73
C LEU A 29 -2.61 8.82 10.96
N GLU A 30 -3.09 9.90 10.36
CA GLU A 30 -4.50 10.31 10.43
C GLU A 30 -5.47 9.23 9.95
N GLN A 31 -5.00 8.29 9.15
CA GLN A 31 -5.83 7.19 8.65
C GLN A 31 -6.22 6.18 9.72
N LEU A 32 -5.56 6.19 10.88
CA LEU A 32 -5.97 5.35 12.00
C LEU A 32 -7.34 5.76 12.55
N THR A 33 -7.67 7.04 12.47
CA THR A 33 -8.91 7.60 13.03
C THR A 33 -9.97 7.90 11.98
N LYS A 34 -9.59 8.00 10.70
CA LYS A 34 -10.51 8.28 9.60
C LYS A 34 -11.13 7.00 9.04
N GLN A 35 -12.40 7.10 8.65
CA GLN A 35 -13.06 6.02 7.93
C GLN A 35 -12.58 5.95 6.48
N GLY A 36 -12.49 4.73 5.94
CA GLY A 36 -12.14 4.47 4.55
C GLY A 36 -10.66 4.20 4.30
N ILE A 37 -10.37 3.63 3.14
CA ILE A 37 -9.01 3.35 2.67
C ILE A 37 -8.45 4.64 2.10
N GLN A 38 -7.45 5.24 2.73
CA GLN A 38 -6.93 6.54 2.30
C GLN A 38 -5.63 6.43 1.53
N GLY A 39 -4.56 5.91 2.10
CA GLY A 39 -3.29 5.73 1.43
C GLY A 39 -2.64 4.40 1.78
N TYR A 40 -1.71 3.95 0.96
CA TYR A 40 -1.07 2.64 1.13
C TYR A 40 0.43 2.66 0.84
N GLN A 41 0.96 3.77 0.32
CA GLN A 41 2.37 3.85 -0.03
C GLN A 41 3.23 4.44 1.08
N ARG A 42 4.49 4.07 1.08
CA ARG A 42 5.49 4.59 2.01
C ARG A 42 5.71 6.10 1.81
N LYS A 43 6.21 6.74 2.86
CA LYS A 43 6.78 8.08 2.73
C LYS A 43 7.93 8.06 1.71
N LEU A 44 8.01 9.11 0.92
CA LEU A 44 9.13 9.30 0.01
C LEU A 44 10.43 9.41 0.82
N VAL A 45 11.47 8.75 0.35
CA VAL A 45 12.82 8.86 0.90
C VAL A 45 13.65 9.65 -0.10
N ASP A 46 13.94 10.90 0.21
CA ASP A 46 14.62 11.84 -0.68
C ASP A 46 15.98 11.30 -1.17
N LYS A 47 16.68 10.58 -0.30
CA LYS A 47 17.94 9.91 -0.67
C LYS A 47 17.76 8.97 -1.88
N HIS A 48 16.70 8.15 -1.89
CA HIS A 48 16.46 7.22 -3.00
C HIS A 48 16.03 7.94 -4.28
N ALA A 49 15.30 9.04 -4.16
CA ALA A 49 14.97 9.88 -5.29
C ALA A 49 16.23 10.53 -5.89
N GLY A 50 17.10 11.08 -5.05
CA GLY A 50 18.38 11.66 -5.46
C GLY A 50 19.35 10.63 -6.05
N GLU A 51 19.42 9.43 -5.48
CA GLU A 51 20.23 8.33 -6.04
C GLU A 51 19.76 7.95 -7.44
N PHE A 52 18.46 7.87 -7.65
CA PHE A 52 17.90 7.58 -8.98
C PHE A 52 18.15 8.74 -9.96
N ALA A 53 17.96 9.98 -9.54
CA ALA A 53 18.27 11.15 -10.36
C ALA A 53 19.73 11.13 -10.82
N ASN A 54 20.65 10.90 -9.90
CA ASN A 54 22.08 10.80 -10.21
C ASN A 54 22.40 9.61 -11.13
N PHE A 55 21.75 8.48 -10.93
CA PHE A 55 21.92 7.30 -11.78
C PHE A 55 21.55 7.58 -13.23
N ILE A 56 20.44 8.25 -13.48
CA ILE A 56 20.01 8.61 -14.85
C ILE A 56 20.90 9.71 -15.42
N LYS A 57 21.29 10.70 -14.62
CA LYS A 57 22.11 11.84 -15.04
C LYS A 57 23.55 11.46 -15.40
N ASN A 58 24.14 10.55 -14.64
CA ASN A 58 25.54 10.14 -14.80
C ASN A 58 25.64 9.05 -15.87
N ASP A 59 25.65 9.46 -17.12
CA ASP A 59 26.08 8.67 -18.26
C ASP A 59 25.24 7.50 -18.74
N LYS A 60 24.35 7.76 -19.65
CA LYS A 60 23.81 6.74 -20.56
C LYS A 60 23.09 5.59 -19.86
N ASN A 61 22.83 5.72 -18.54
CA ASN A 61 22.07 4.74 -17.82
C ASN A 61 20.58 4.93 -18.15
N PHE A 62 19.92 3.86 -18.44
CA PHE A 62 18.47 3.81 -18.62
C PHE A 62 17.82 3.12 -17.44
N SER A 63 16.58 3.49 -17.11
CA SER A 63 15.85 2.77 -16.08
C SER A 63 15.37 1.42 -16.61
N PRO A 64 15.90 0.28 -16.11
CA PRO A 64 15.48 -1.05 -16.54
C PRO A 64 14.08 -1.41 -16.03
N SER A 65 13.58 -0.67 -15.05
CA SER A 65 12.28 -0.94 -14.42
C SER A 65 11.24 0.10 -14.81
N SER A 66 10.07 -0.39 -15.19
CA SER A 66 8.94 0.43 -15.60
C SER A 66 8.25 1.08 -14.40
N PHE A 67 7.61 2.23 -14.60
CA PHE A 67 6.60 2.72 -13.68
C PHE A 67 5.37 1.83 -13.75
N TYR A 68 4.72 1.64 -12.61
CA TYR A 68 3.40 1.05 -12.59
C TYR A 68 2.39 2.10 -12.15
N VAL A 69 1.45 2.42 -13.05
CA VAL A 69 0.43 3.44 -12.85
C VAL A 69 -0.96 2.89 -13.15
N ASN A 70 -1.96 3.48 -12.53
CA ASN A 70 -3.35 3.13 -12.80
C ASN A 70 -4.18 4.38 -13.12
N VAL A 71 -5.12 4.21 -14.01
CA VAL A 71 -6.23 5.14 -14.25
C VAL A 71 -7.45 4.62 -13.49
N ARG A 72 -7.79 5.22 -12.36
CA ARG A 72 -8.96 4.80 -11.57
C ARG A 72 -10.28 5.02 -12.32
N PRO A 73 -11.36 4.30 -11.95
CA PRO A 73 -12.64 4.36 -12.65
C PRO A 73 -13.16 5.76 -12.91
N GLN A 74 -13.04 6.67 -11.93
CA GLN A 74 -13.51 8.06 -12.06
C GLN A 74 -12.69 8.90 -13.05
N HIS A 75 -11.50 8.46 -13.45
CA HIS A 75 -10.61 9.14 -14.39
C HIS A 75 -10.55 8.49 -15.78
N THR A 76 -11.20 7.35 -15.98
CA THR A 76 -11.12 6.59 -17.25
C THR A 76 -11.56 7.39 -18.48
N LYS A 77 -12.51 8.30 -18.32
CA LYS A 77 -12.96 9.19 -19.40
C LYS A 77 -11.86 10.12 -19.93
N PHE A 78 -10.81 10.37 -19.16
CA PHE A 78 -9.68 11.23 -19.51
C PHE A 78 -8.48 10.45 -20.10
N CYS A 79 -8.61 9.12 -20.22
CA CYS A 79 -7.64 8.24 -20.88
C CYS A 79 -8.34 7.50 -22.02
N LYS A 80 -8.20 8.01 -23.23
CA LYS A 80 -8.81 7.39 -24.40
C LYS A 80 -7.88 6.31 -24.94
N ILE A 81 -8.45 5.14 -25.20
CA ILE A 81 -7.76 4.00 -25.79
C ILE A 81 -8.19 3.94 -27.24
N GLY A 82 -7.21 4.03 -28.14
CA GLY A 82 -7.45 3.90 -29.58
C GLY A 82 -7.83 2.48 -30.00
N VAL A 83 -8.02 2.30 -31.28
CA VAL A 83 -8.28 0.99 -31.87
C VAL A 83 -7.00 0.14 -31.70
N VAL A 84 -7.18 -1.09 -31.27
CA VAL A 84 -6.07 -2.06 -31.17
C VAL A 84 -5.79 -2.63 -32.56
N SER A 85 -4.54 -2.52 -33.03
CA SER A 85 -4.11 -3.13 -34.27
C SER A 85 -4.12 -4.66 -34.19
N PRO A 86 -4.08 -5.36 -35.33
CA PRO A 86 -3.95 -6.83 -35.35
C PRO A 86 -2.72 -7.33 -34.60
N GLU A 87 -1.63 -6.56 -34.57
CA GLU A 87 -0.39 -6.86 -33.88
C GLU A 87 -0.45 -6.55 -32.35
N GLY A 88 -1.57 -6.03 -31.88
CA GLY A 88 -1.79 -5.73 -30.47
C GLY A 88 -1.34 -4.33 -30.03
N PHE A 89 -0.99 -3.43 -30.94
CA PHE A 89 -0.63 -2.05 -30.64
C PHE A 89 -1.86 -1.15 -30.54
N THR A 90 -1.81 -0.16 -29.64
CA THR A 90 -2.83 0.87 -29.54
C THR A 90 -2.21 2.21 -29.13
N THR A 91 -2.95 3.27 -29.35
CA THR A 91 -2.60 4.62 -28.90
C THR A 91 -3.36 4.95 -27.63
N LEU A 92 -2.64 5.45 -26.61
CA LEU A 92 -3.24 6.03 -25.41
C LEU A 92 -3.18 7.56 -25.54
N THR A 93 -4.33 8.22 -25.44
CA THR A 93 -4.41 9.68 -25.43
C THR A 93 -4.82 10.14 -24.05
N PHE A 94 -4.00 10.99 -23.44
CA PHE A 94 -4.21 11.53 -22.12
C PHE A 94 -4.72 12.97 -22.20
N ASP A 95 -5.80 13.22 -21.48
CA ASP A 95 -6.33 14.57 -21.27
C ASP A 95 -5.59 15.24 -20.09
N THR A 96 -5.52 16.56 -20.08
CA THR A 96 -4.88 17.35 -19.01
C THR A 96 -5.58 17.19 -17.64
N GLU A 97 -6.84 16.76 -17.64
CA GLU A 97 -7.59 16.44 -16.43
C GLU A 97 -7.31 15.02 -15.89
N LEU A 98 -6.53 14.22 -16.63
CA LEU A 98 -6.17 12.89 -16.19
C LEU A 98 -5.31 12.95 -14.93
N THR A 99 -5.66 12.12 -13.96
CA THR A 99 -4.79 11.80 -12.82
C THR A 99 -4.35 10.34 -12.91
N LEU A 100 -3.06 10.12 -13.01
CA LEU A 100 -2.44 8.81 -12.90
C LEU A 100 -2.06 8.51 -11.46
N TYR A 101 -2.51 7.37 -10.97
CA TYR A 101 -2.17 6.90 -9.63
C TYR A 101 -0.94 6.01 -9.71
N VAL A 102 0.13 6.42 -9.04
CA VAL A 102 1.39 5.67 -9.02
C VAL A 102 1.24 4.48 -8.09
N VAL A 103 1.31 3.28 -8.62
CA VAL A 103 1.26 2.02 -7.84
C VAL A 103 2.67 1.60 -7.43
N ASP A 104 3.63 1.71 -8.35
CA ASP A 104 5.07 1.53 -8.07
C ASP A 104 5.91 2.57 -8.81
N GLY A 105 7.09 2.86 -8.25
CA GLY A 105 8.06 3.78 -8.85
C GLY A 105 8.01 5.22 -8.29
N GLN A 106 7.39 5.46 -7.14
CA GLN A 106 7.28 6.80 -6.54
C GLN A 106 8.63 7.51 -6.36
N HIS A 107 9.69 6.80 -5.96
CA HIS A 107 11.03 7.39 -5.78
C HIS A 107 11.66 7.75 -7.13
N ARG A 108 11.45 6.93 -8.14
CA ARG A 108 11.89 7.21 -9.52
C ARG A 108 11.19 8.43 -10.08
N LEU A 109 9.87 8.53 -9.86
CA LEU A 109 9.08 9.69 -10.26
C LEU A 109 9.59 10.99 -9.60
N ALA A 110 9.90 10.93 -8.30
CA ALA A 110 10.45 12.07 -7.58
C ALA A 110 11.84 12.45 -8.12
N GLY A 111 12.72 11.48 -8.35
CA GLY A 111 14.04 11.71 -8.94
C GLY A 111 13.97 12.37 -10.31
N ILE A 112 13.01 11.96 -11.14
CA ILE A 112 12.79 12.58 -12.45
C ILE A 112 12.35 14.04 -12.31
N ARG A 113 11.47 14.36 -11.37
CA ARG A 113 11.06 15.76 -11.11
C ARG A 113 12.25 16.62 -10.72
N ASP A 114 13.11 16.11 -9.84
CA ASP A 114 14.30 16.82 -9.41
C ASP A 114 15.25 17.06 -10.59
N MET A 115 15.31 16.11 -11.54
CA MET A 115 16.12 16.24 -12.74
C MET A 115 15.56 17.27 -13.73
N MET A 116 14.25 17.39 -13.87
CA MET A 116 13.63 18.37 -14.78
C MET A 116 14.02 19.81 -14.45
N ASP A 117 14.29 20.11 -13.16
CA ASP A 117 14.79 21.42 -12.74
C ASP A 117 16.22 21.71 -13.23
N TRP A 118 16.91 20.69 -13.77
CA TRP A 118 18.32 20.76 -14.17
C TRP A 118 18.55 20.73 -15.70
N SER A 119 17.55 21.06 -16.49
CA SER A 119 17.65 21.16 -17.97
C SER A 119 18.13 19.88 -18.66
N LEU A 120 17.62 18.75 -18.25
CA LEU A 120 17.95 17.46 -18.87
C LEU A 120 17.38 17.33 -20.28
N ASP A 121 18.03 16.44 -21.03
CA ASP A 121 17.64 16.03 -22.37
C ASP A 121 16.14 15.74 -22.46
N PRO A 122 15.38 16.47 -23.29
CA PRO A 122 13.95 16.28 -23.46
C PRO A 122 13.59 14.92 -24.05
N ASP A 123 14.56 14.16 -24.55
CA ASP A 123 14.35 12.89 -25.22
C ASP A 123 14.45 11.65 -24.29
N ILE A 124 14.58 11.84 -22.98
CA ILE A 124 14.54 10.71 -22.06
C ILE A 124 13.19 10.00 -22.17
N GLU A 125 13.25 8.71 -22.50
CA GLU A 125 12.09 7.82 -22.55
C GLU A 125 12.12 6.87 -21.35
N LEU A 126 10.95 6.64 -20.76
CA LEU A 126 10.74 5.68 -19.70
C LEU A 126 9.66 4.67 -20.06
N SER A 127 9.88 3.44 -19.66
CA SER A 127 8.87 2.41 -19.77
C SER A 127 7.84 2.52 -18.66
N PHE A 128 6.59 2.18 -18.98
CA PHE A 128 5.51 2.13 -18.01
C PHE A 128 4.61 0.92 -18.20
N HIS A 129 4.01 0.48 -17.11
CA HIS A 129 2.85 -0.39 -17.08
C HIS A 129 1.65 0.48 -16.67
N LEU A 130 0.57 0.42 -17.43
CA LEU A 130 -0.65 1.14 -17.13
C LEU A 130 -1.81 0.17 -17.04
N THR A 131 -2.50 0.18 -15.92
CA THR A 131 -3.80 -0.45 -15.75
C THR A 131 -4.91 0.59 -15.90
N HIS A 132 -6.03 0.16 -16.48
CA HIS A 132 -7.14 1.05 -16.76
C HIS A 132 -8.40 0.55 -16.06
N GLY A 133 -8.85 1.29 -15.07
CA GLY A 133 -10.07 1.02 -14.33
C GLY A 133 -9.92 0.20 -13.05
N LEU A 134 -8.68 -0.03 -12.54
CA LEU A 134 -8.56 -0.63 -11.20
C LEU A 134 -9.11 0.31 -10.14
N SER A 135 -9.91 -0.24 -9.25
CA SER A 135 -10.31 0.41 -8.02
C SER A 135 -9.09 0.63 -7.11
N LYS A 136 -9.25 1.49 -6.11
CA LYS A 136 -8.20 1.71 -5.12
C LYS A 136 -7.84 0.43 -4.34
N GLN A 137 -8.81 -0.43 -4.08
CA GLN A 137 -8.61 -1.71 -3.43
C GLN A 137 -7.70 -2.62 -4.27
N GLU A 138 -8.02 -2.76 -5.56
CA GLU A 138 -7.23 -3.56 -6.49
C GLU A 138 -5.81 -2.99 -6.68
N GLU A 139 -5.63 -1.66 -6.67
CA GLU A 139 -4.30 -1.05 -6.64
C GLU A 139 -3.48 -1.50 -5.43
N ILE A 140 -4.10 -1.52 -4.23
CA ILE A 140 -3.44 -1.96 -3.01
C ILE A 140 -3.04 -3.43 -3.10
N GLU A 141 -3.93 -4.28 -3.63
CA GLU A 141 -3.63 -5.69 -3.86
C GLU A 141 -2.42 -5.87 -4.80
N GLN A 142 -2.38 -5.11 -5.90
CA GLN A 142 -1.24 -5.14 -6.82
C GLN A 142 0.04 -4.63 -6.16
N PHE A 143 -0.03 -3.51 -5.45
CA PHE A 143 1.09 -2.96 -4.71
C PHE A 143 1.67 -3.97 -3.72
N ILE A 144 0.82 -4.65 -2.95
CA ILE A 144 1.24 -5.65 -1.97
C ILE A 144 1.86 -6.86 -2.68
N THR A 145 1.23 -7.35 -3.76
CA THR A 145 1.72 -8.49 -4.52
C THR A 145 3.12 -8.23 -5.07
N MET A 146 3.32 -7.10 -5.73
CA MET A 146 4.63 -6.72 -6.28
C MET A 146 5.69 -6.61 -5.19
N ASN A 147 5.32 -6.01 -4.09
CA ASN A 147 6.24 -5.76 -3.02
C ASN A 147 6.60 -7.01 -2.20
N LYS A 148 5.72 -7.97 -2.03
CA LYS A 148 6.01 -9.25 -1.38
C LYS A 148 6.97 -10.12 -2.18
N THR A 149 6.85 -10.08 -3.50
CA THR A 149 7.75 -10.85 -4.38
C THR A 149 9.16 -10.27 -4.45
N GLN A 150 9.34 -9.02 -4.07
CA GLN A 150 10.62 -8.30 -4.08
C GLN A 150 11.32 -8.26 -2.71
N ALA A 151 11.15 -9.22 -1.84
CA ALA A 151 11.89 -9.51 -0.59
C ALA A 151 12.19 -8.33 0.41
N ASN A 152 11.87 -7.07 0.11
CA ASN A 152 12.34 -5.89 0.86
C ASN A 152 11.26 -4.90 1.30
N VAL A 153 9.99 -5.27 1.28
CA VAL A 153 8.96 -4.36 1.80
C VAL A 153 8.82 -4.53 3.29
N LYS A 154 8.85 -3.41 3.99
CA LYS A 154 8.46 -3.39 5.40
C LYS A 154 7.05 -3.99 5.50
N THR A 155 6.99 -5.16 6.03
CA THR A 155 5.77 -5.98 6.20
C THR A 155 4.66 -5.20 6.90
N ASP A 156 5.04 -4.29 7.80
CA ASP A 156 4.15 -3.45 8.61
C ASP A 156 3.13 -2.67 7.77
N LEU A 157 3.59 -2.03 6.69
CA LEU A 157 2.70 -1.21 5.85
C LEU A 157 1.73 -2.06 5.03
N ALA A 158 2.21 -3.18 4.51
CA ALA A 158 1.37 -4.12 3.77
C ALA A 158 0.28 -4.70 4.68
N GLU A 159 0.67 -5.21 5.85
CA GLU A 159 -0.24 -5.78 6.84
C GLU A 159 -1.27 -4.75 7.31
N MET A 160 -0.85 -3.52 7.59
CA MET A 160 -1.76 -2.44 7.99
C MET A 160 -2.74 -2.09 6.86
N SER A 161 -2.28 -2.00 5.62
CA SER A 161 -3.15 -1.71 4.48
C SER A 161 -4.23 -2.77 4.32
N ILE A 162 -3.87 -4.06 4.46
CA ILE A 162 -4.82 -5.17 4.40
C ILE A 162 -5.83 -5.10 5.54
N SER A 163 -5.35 -4.91 6.77
CA SER A 163 -6.25 -4.82 7.92
C SER A 163 -7.29 -3.71 7.73
N GLN A 164 -6.87 -2.59 7.14
CA GLN A 164 -7.77 -1.49 6.81
C GLN A 164 -8.78 -1.87 5.74
N MET A 165 -8.35 -2.55 4.69
CA MET A 165 -9.24 -3.03 3.62
C MET A 165 -10.32 -3.96 4.16
N VAL A 166 -9.93 -4.92 5.00
CA VAL A 166 -10.84 -5.91 5.58
C VAL A 166 -11.82 -5.28 6.57
N ILE A 167 -11.38 -4.31 7.37
CA ILE A 167 -12.27 -3.58 8.30
C ILE A 167 -13.36 -2.84 7.53
N HIS A 168 -13.03 -2.23 6.40
CA HIS A 168 -13.99 -1.47 5.59
C HIS A 168 -14.82 -2.35 4.65
N ASN A 169 -14.33 -3.52 4.31
CA ASN A 169 -15.05 -4.49 3.50
C ASN A 169 -14.88 -5.92 4.06
N PRO A 170 -15.72 -6.32 5.05
CA PRO A 170 -15.62 -7.64 5.65
C PRO A 170 -15.80 -8.82 4.68
N LYS A 171 -16.46 -8.61 3.53
CA LYS A 171 -16.60 -9.64 2.49
C LYS A 171 -15.25 -9.99 1.86
N LEU A 172 -14.34 -9.03 1.80
CA LEU A 172 -12.99 -9.21 1.29
C LEU A 172 -12.20 -10.25 2.10
N LEU A 173 -12.49 -10.38 3.40
CA LEU A 173 -11.85 -11.39 4.24
C LEU A 173 -12.10 -12.81 3.70
N ALA A 174 -13.34 -13.11 3.32
CA ALA A 174 -13.68 -14.41 2.77
C ALA A 174 -13.05 -14.65 1.38
N GLU A 175 -12.97 -13.60 0.57
CA GLU A 175 -12.34 -13.64 -0.75
C GLU A 175 -10.82 -13.85 -0.65
N LEU A 176 -10.16 -13.17 0.28
CA LEU A 176 -8.71 -13.31 0.49
C LEU A 176 -8.35 -14.65 1.13
N ALA A 177 -9.15 -15.14 2.07
CA ALA A 177 -8.94 -16.42 2.73
C ALA A 177 -9.20 -17.62 1.79
N GLY A 178 -10.15 -17.49 0.85
CA GLY A 178 -10.54 -18.58 -0.05
C GLY A 178 -9.62 -18.79 -1.25
N LYS A 179 -8.75 -17.85 -1.57
CA LYS A 179 -7.94 -17.88 -2.81
C LYS A 179 -6.60 -18.62 -2.68
N GLY A 180 -6.29 -19.25 -1.55
CA GLY A 180 -4.97 -19.86 -1.34
C GLY A 180 -3.83 -18.85 -1.57
N ASN A 181 -4.08 -17.61 -1.24
CA ASN A 181 -3.22 -16.50 -1.60
C ASN A 181 -1.95 -16.61 -0.75
N ILE A 182 -0.83 -16.91 -1.38
CA ILE A 182 0.54 -16.87 -0.85
C ILE A 182 0.82 -15.55 -0.08
N ILE A 183 -0.07 -14.57 -0.24
CA ILE A 183 0.12 -13.21 0.25
C ILE A 183 -0.26 -13.08 1.74
N PHE A 184 -1.22 -13.88 2.25
CA PHE A 184 -1.77 -13.63 3.59
C PHE A 184 -2.08 -14.92 4.34
N ASP A 185 -1.10 -15.42 5.06
CA ASP A 185 -1.24 -16.65 5.85
C ASP A 185 -2.21 -16.52 7.04
N ASP A 186 -2.58 -15.30 7.45
CA ASP A 186 -3.40 -15.09 8.64
C ASP A 186 -4.13 -13.74 8.63
N VAL A 187 -5.00 -13.52 7.64
CA VAL A 187 -5.75 -12.25 7.50
C VAL A 187 -6.69 -11.99 8.69
N GLU A 188 -7.26 -13.05 9.25
CA GLU A 188 -8.13 -12.95 10.44
C GLU A 188 -7.36 -12.43 11.64
N PHE A 189 -6.17 -13.00 11.89
CA PHE A 189 -5.29 -12.53 12.94
C PHE A 189 -4.87 -11.06 12.72
N LEU A 190 -4.49 -10.70 11.50
CA LEU A 190 -4.10 -9.33 11.17
C LEU A 190 -5.23 -8.35 11.46
N GLN A 191 -6.47 -8.68 11.09
CA GLN A 191 -7.61 -7.82 11.39
C GLN A 191 -7.79 -7.60 12.89
N ASP A 192 -7.73 -8.68 13.69
CA ASP A 192 -7.91 -8.60 15.14
C ASP A 192 -6.75 -7.84 15.78
N ALA A 193 -5.50 -8.16 15.43
CA ALA A 193 -4.31 -7.49 15.96
C ALA A 193 -4.29 -5.99 15.66
N TYR A 194 -4.63 -5.59 14.44
CA TYR A 194 -4.67 -4.17 14.10
C TYR A 194 -5.90 -3.45 14.68
N THR A 195 -6.98 -4.14 14.96
CA THR A 195 -8.11 -3.56 15.70
C THR A 195 -7.71 -3.22 17.13
N VAL A 196 -7.03 -4.17 17.82
CA VAL A 196 -6.48 -3.95 19.16
C VAL A 196 -5.44 -2.82 19.15
N LEU A 197 -4.50 -2.86 18.21
CA LEU A 197 -3.47 -1.84 18.07
C LEU A 197 -4.07 -0.44 17.97
N ARG A 198 -5.09 -0.26 17.14
CA ARG A 198 -5.75 1.04 16.95
C ARG A 198 -6.43 1.53 18.22
N ALA A 199 -7.15 0.64 18.91
CA ALA A 199 -7.81 0.98 20.15
C ALA A 199 -6.80 1.46 21.20
N LEU A 200 -5.72 0.73 21.39
CA LEU A 200 -4.68 1.06 22.37
C LEU A 200 -3.88 2.30 22.00
N TYR A 201 -3.62 2.50 20.71
CA TYR A 201 -2.90 3.69 20.21
C TYR A 201 -3.74 4.96 20.34
N ALA A 202 -5.05 4.87 20.17
CA ALA A 202 -5.97 6.03 20.24
C ALA A 202 -6.37 6.42 21.68
N ASP A 203 -6.32 5.48 22.61
CA ASP A 203 -6.72 5.71 24.00
C ASP A 203 -5.58 6.39 24.77
N LYS A 204 -5.81 7.65 25.20
CA LYS A 204 -4.85 8.43 25.97
C LYS A 204 -4.50 7.83 27.34
N ASN A 205 -5.36 6.97 27.87
CA ASN A 205 -5.12 6.26 29.13
C ASN A 205 -4.32 4.97 28.94
N SER A 206 -4.17 4.52 27.70
CA SER A 206 -3.40 3.32 27.38
C SER A 206 -1.91 3.57 27.60
N VAL A 207 -1.23 2.58 28.15
CA VAL A 207 0.26 2.56 28.23
C VAL A 207 0.90 2.56 26.85
N TRP A 208 0.14 2.22 25.81
CA TRP A 208 0.56 2.15 24.41
C TRP A 208 0.22 3.42 23.61
N TYR A 209 -0.43 4.40 24.24
CA TYR A 209 -0.71 5.66 23.57
C TYR A 209 0.57 6.30 23.03
N ASP A 210 0.61 6.56 21.73
CA ASP A 210 1.76 7.14 21.01
C ASP A 210 3.10 6.43 21.21
N ARG A 211 3.08 5.14 21.64
CA ARG A 211 4.29 4.34 21.86
C ARG A 211 4.57 3.28 20.82
N ILE A 212 3.64 3.07 19.89
CA ILE A 212 3.80 2.14 18.78
C ILE A 212 4.27 2.94 17.56
N LEU A 213 5.44 2.57 17.02
CA LEU A 213 5.98 3.20 15.84
C LEU A 213 5.19 2.76 14.60
N MET A 214 4.37 3.67 14.09
CA MET A 214 3.52 3.42 12.94
C MET A 214 4.32 3.42 11.63
N PRO A 215 3.82 2.79 10.55
CA PRO A 215 4.43 2.89 9.23
C PRO A 215 4.66 4.36 8.84
N ASN A 216 5.76 4.62 8.15
CA ASN A 216 6.17 5.97 7.75
C ASN A 216 6.57 6.93 8.89
N GLN A 217 6.56 6.49 10.14
CA GLN A 217 7.18 7.24 11.23
C GLN A 217 8.67 6.89 11.34
N SER A 218 9.46 7.87 11.71
CA SER A 218 10.86 7.68 12.10
C SER A 218 10.99 7.76 13.62
N LYS A 219 11.80 6.90 14.19
CA LYS A 219 12.14 6.98 15.61
C LYS A 219 12.95 8.25 15.84
N GLU A 220 12.46 9.15 16.70
CA GLU A 220 13.24 10.31 17.09
C GLU A 220 14.50 9.89 17.82
N LYS A 221 15.64 10.56 17.50
CA LYS A 221 16.90 10.33 18.22
C LYS A 221 16.72 10.68 19.70
N GLY A 222 16.89 9.68 20.56
CA GLY A 222 16.75 9.85 22.02
C GLY A 222 15.40 9.40 22.59
N SER A 223 14.41 9.06 21.78
CA SER A 223 13.18 8.44 22.26
C SER A 223 13.47 7.00 22.66
N SER A 224 13.34 6.71 23.97
CA SER A 224 13.45 5.34 24.54
C SER A 224 12.26 4.46 24.17
N ILE A 225 11.33 4.95 23.37
CA ILE A 225 9.98 4.44 23.27
C ILE A 225 9.67 4.18 21.81
N GLY A 226 9.30 2.95 21.50
CA GLY A 226 8.76 2.60 20.19
C GLY A 226 9.06 1.15 19.85
N VAL A 227 8.06 0.35 20.07
CA VAL A 227 7.97 -0.95 19.42
C VAL A 227 7.44 -0.74 18.03
N SER A 228 7.98 -1.45 17.03
CA SER A 228 7.40 -1.38 15.68
C SER A 228 5.99 -1.98 15.65
N THR A 229 5.15 -1.50 14.76
CA THR A 229 3.83 -2.08 14.50
C THR A 229 3.91 -3.59 14.35
N LYS A 230 4.87 -4.09 13.56
CA LYS A 230 5.09 -5.53 13.37
C LYS A 230 5.41 -6.25 14.65
N SER A 231 6.38 -5.76 15.43
CA SER A 231 6.76 -6.39 16.71
C SER A 231 5.60 -6.40 17.70
N PHE A 232 4.80 -5.33 17.73
CA PHE A 232 3.62 -5.25 18.58
C PHE A 232 2.56 -6.28 18.15
N THR A 233 2.19 -6.33 16.87
CA THR A 233 1.19 -7.29 16.38
C THR A 233 1.65 -8.73 16.54
N ASP A 234 2.94 -9.02 16.31
CA ASP A 234 3.49 -10.36 16.51
C ASP A 234 3.39 -10.80 17.98
N SER A 235 3.58 -9.88 18.93
CA SER A 235 3.43 -10.18 20.36
C SER A 235 2.01 -10.57 20.77
N LEU A 236 1.01 -10.14 20.00
CA LEU A 236 -0.39 -10.50 20.24
C LEU A 236 -0.75 -11.89 19.69
N LYS A 237 0.14 -12.54 18.95
CA LYS A 237 -0.18 -13.73 18.16
C LYS A 237 -0.72 -14.87 19.02
N ASP A 238 -0.06 -15.18 20.10
CA ASP A 238 -0.47 -16.27 20.98
C ASP A 238 -1.72 -15.91 21.79
N LEU A 239 -1.81 -14.65 22.21
CA LEU A 239 -2.96 -14.15 22.95
C LEU A 239 -4.24 -14.17 22.08
N LEU A 240 -4.17 -13.66 20.87
CA LEU A 240 -5.32 -13.58 19.97
C LEU A 240 -5.73 -14.95 19.40
N LYS A 241 -4.80 -15.89 19.21
CA LYS A 241 -5.13 -17.26 18.81
C LYS A 241 -6.04 -17.97 19.83
N THR A 242 -5.81 -17.73 21.11
CA THR A 242 -6.58 -18.37 22.17
C THR A 242 -7.82 -17.60 22.58
N HIS A 243 -7.85 -16.28 22.41
CA HIS A 243 -8.87 -15.41 22.98
C HIS A 243 -9.64 -14.58 21.93
N SER A 244 -9.35 -14.72 20.64
CA SER A 244 -10.11 -14.01 19.61
C SER A 244 -11.58 -14.40 19.65
N PRO A 245 -12.52 -13.44 19.53
CA PRO A 245 -13.96 -13.72 19.45
C PRO A 245 -14.33 -14.70 18.34
N ARG A 246 -13.53 -14.74 17.27
CA ARG A 246 -13.71 -15.66 16.14
C ARG A 246 -13.25 -17.07 16.45
N THR A 247 -12.14 -17.20 17.16
CA THR A 247 -11.64 -18.49 17.65
C THR A 247 -12.62 -19.08 18.66
N GLN A 248 -13.22 -18.25 19.51
CA GLN A 248 -14.23 -18.66 20.46
C GLN A 248 -15.51 -19.18 19.78
N LYS A 249 -15.93 -18.60 18.66
CA LYS A 249 -17.05 -19.14 17.87
C LYS A 249 -16.76 -20.51 17.28
N LYS A 250 -15.51 -20.79 16.91
CA LYS A 250 -15.07 -22.13 16.45
C LYS A 250 -14.99 -23.13 17.61
N VAL A 251 -14.61 -22.67 18.79
CA VAL A 251 -14.48 -23.50 20.01
C VAL A 251 -15.84 -23.69 20.71
N ALA A 252 -16.77 -22.75 20.59
CA ALA A 252 -18.12 -22.88 21.15
C ALA A 252 -18.98 -23.97 20.47
N ALA A 253 -18.50 -24.56 19.40
CA ALA A 253 -19.03 -25.81 18.87
C ALA A 253 -18.62 -27.05 19.70
N VAL A 254 -17.76 -26.90 20.71
CA VAL A 254 -17.39 -27.91 21.70
C VAL A 254 -17.87 -27.40 23.06
N PRO A 255 -18.80 -28.07 23.75
CA PRO A 255 -19.32 -27.59 25.03
C PRO A 255 -18.27 -27.77 26.11
N LEU A 256 -17.51 -26.72 26.38
CA LEU A 256 -16.64 -26.60 27.55
C LEU A 256 -17.22 -25.51 28.45
N ALA A 257 -17.66 -25.93 29.63
CA ALA A 257 -18.08 -25.05 30.69
C ALA A 257 -16.87 -24.22 31.19
N GLY A 258 -16.89 -22.94 30.88
CA GLY A 258 -15.89 -21.98 31.35
C GLY A 258 -16.04 -20.70 30.51
N VAL A 259 -16.56 -19.65 31.13
CA VAL A 259 -16.79 -18.35 30.50
C VAL A 259 -15.44 -17.70 30.22
N ALA A 260 -14.97 -17.81 28.96
CA ALA A 260 -13.88 -16.95 28.50
C ALA A 260 -14.49 -15.63 28.01
N THR A 261 -14.18 -14.54 28.70
CA THR A 261 -14.52 -13.19 28.25
C THR A 261 -13.72 -12.84 26.98
N PRO A 262 -14.33 -12.19 26.00
CA PRO A 262 -13.59 -11.76 24.81
C PRO A 262 -12.45 -10.82 25.23
N VAL A 263 -11.28 -10.96 24.60
CA VAL A 263 -10.17 -10.03 24.80
C VAL A 263 -10.55 -8.71 24.16
N THR A 264 -10.68 -7.69 24.99
CA THR A 264 -10.90 -6.31 24.59
C THR A 264 -9.62 -5.50 24.77
N ALA A 265 -9.59 -4.29 24.25
CA ALA A 265 -8.47 -3.38 24.48
C ALA A 265 -8.20 -3.18 25.98
N ASP A 266 -9.24 -3.18 26.80
CA ASP A 266 -9.13 -3.01 28.25
C ASP A 266 -8.36 -4.15 28.93
N HIS A 267 -8.49 -5.38 28.44
CA HIS A 267 -7.73 -6.52 28.96
C HIS A 267 -6.23 -6.46 28.69
N LEU A 268 -5.83 -5.74 27.67
CA LEU A 268 -4.43 -5.63 27.26
C LEU A 268 -3.69 -4.43 27.87
N GLN A 269 -4.40 -3.55 28.59
CA GLN A 269 -3.76 -2.41 29.28
C GLN A 269 -2.98 -2.85 30.54
N ASN A 270 -3.30 -4.02 31.08
CA ASN A 270 -2.69 -4.54 32.33
C ASN A 270 -1.51 -5.51 32.09
N TYR A 271 -1.12 -5.67 30.83
CA TYR A 271 0.07 -6.42 30.42
C TYR A 271 1.06 -5.45 29.77
#